data_92143a9c0fe489c041159077fa721f74
#
_entry.id   92143a9c0fe489c041159077fa721f74
#
_cell.length_a   1.000
_cell.length_b   1.000
_cell.length_c   1.000
_cell.angle_alpha   90.00
_cell.angle_beta   90.00
_cell.angle_gamma   90.00
#
_symmetry.space_group_name_H-M   'P 1'
#
loop_
_entity.id
_entity.type
_entity.pdbx_description
1 polymer ?
#
loop_
_entity_poly.entity_id
_entity_poly.type
_entity_poly.pdbx_seq_one_letter_code
_entity_poly.pdbx_strand_id
1 'polypeptide(L)'
;MTASHKLFTALAALLLTPATLADDYTGWQAQNPDWGLVFSDDFDGNVLDTSKWNKIDYVSWGVSDWRKYQSRDDELVTMNGDGTVSLWGKYGDYTSQSDPTGANDTYACGGIFTNKTFTFQYGYVEVRAKFDCAPGAWPAIWMMPTNGPWPQTGEIDIMEHLNYQGIVHQTLHYNNASGNKTSAGTVNASGGSTAYFTSVEDKAAFHTYGVEWTPNALTFYMDGDATMTRYTEANNPNWPFNKENNPYYLLLDMQLGGDWVGEIGDIGNGVAMTVDYVHVYSYIPEPATATLSLGALVLLVARRRRH
;
A
#
# COMPACT_ATOMS: atom_id res chain seq x y z
N MET A 1 -72.02 -21.05 -18.08
CA MET A 1 -70.75 -21.00 -18.80
C MET A 1 -69.91 -19.90 -18.22
N THR A 2 -69.04 -20.20 -17.30
CA THR A 2 -68.18 -19.22 -16.61
C THR A 2 -66.73 -19.48 -17.00
N ALA A 3 -66.13 -18.55 -17.75
CA ALA A 3 -64.75 -18.61 -18.14
C ALA A 3 -63.86 -18.05 -17.05
N SER A 4 -63.01 -18.89 -16.51
CA SER A 4 -62.00 -18.56 -15.49
C SER A 4 -60.75 -18.00 -16.21
N HIS A 5 -60.46 -16.72 -15.98
CA HIS A 5 -59.19 -16.07 -16.41
C HIS A 5 -58.11 -16.35 -15.37
N LYS A 6 -57.13 -17.17 -15.71
CA LYS A 6 -55.91 -17.29 -14.91
C LYS A 6 -54.97 -16.14 -15.24
N LEU A 7 -54.75 -15.28 -14.27
CA LEU A 7 -53.74 -14.23 -14.28
C LEU A 7 -52.34 -14.85 -14.05
N PHE A 8 -51.53 -14.81 -15.06
CA PHE A 8 -50.06 -15.13 -14.90
C PHE A 8 -49.33 -13.89 -14.46
N THR A 9 -48.95 -13.83 -13.20
CA THR A 9 -48.04 -12.78 -12.70
C THR A 9 -46.61 -13.19 -13.06
N ALA A 10 -46.04 -12.52 -14.04
CA ALA A 10 -44.61 -12.65 -14.35
C ALA A 10 -43.79 -11.89 -13.30
N LEU A 11 -43.05 -12.59 -12.48
CA LEU A 11 -42.08 -12.03 -11.55
C LEU A 11 -40.83 -11.68 -12.36
N ALA A 12 -40.67 -10.39 -12.69
CA ALA A 12 -39.43 -9.89 -13.30
C ALA A 12 -38.37 -9.86 -12.20
N ALA A 13 -37.46 -10.81 -12.22
CA ALA A 13 -36.23 -10.75 -11.42
C ALA A 13 -35.36 -9.61 -11.98
N LEU A 14 -35.28 -8.53 -11.25
CA LEU A 14 -34.36 -7.44 -11.51
C LEU A 14 -32.94 -7.98 -11.21
N LEU A 15 -32.24 -8.40 -12.23
CA LEU A 15 -30.80 -8.66 -12.16
C LEU A 15 -30.13 -7.30 -11.96
N LEU A 16 -29.81 -6.95 -10.72
CA LEU A 16 -28.84 -5.94 -10.40
C LEU A 16 -27.50 -6.43 -10.95
N THR A 17 -27.15 -6.01 -12.15
CA THR A 17 -25.76 -6.05 -12.59
C THR A 17 -24.98 -5.17 -11.62
N PRO A 18 -23.91 -5.68 -10.99
CA PRO A 18 -23.00 -4.79 -10.29
C PRO A 18 -22.57 -3.73 -11.32
N ALA A 19 -22.68 -2.45 -10.95
CA ALA A 19 -22.08 -1.39 -11.71
C ALA A 19 -20.58 -1.73 -11.79
N THR A 20 -20.14 -2.15 -12.95
CA THR A 20 -18.73 -2.22 -13.24
C THR A 20 -18.26 -0.78 -13.23
N LEU A 21 -17.54 -0.41 -12.18
CA LEU A 21 -16.63 0.70 -12.24
C LEU A 21 -15.66 0.31 -13.36
N ALA A 22 -15.91 0.84 -14.54
CA ALA A 22 -14.99 0.72 -15.67
C ALA A 22 -13.88 1.73 -15.41
N ASP A 23 -13.00 1.40 -14.49
CA ASP A 23 -11.73 2.05 -14.38
C ASP A 23 -10.86 1.52 -15.51
N ASP A 24 -10.18 2.42 -16.20
CA ASP A 24 -9.18 2.12 -17.21
C ASP A 24 -7.95 1.44 -16.58
N TYR A 25 -8.16 0.29 -15.92
CA TYR A 25 -7.11 -0.55 -15.36
C TYR A 25 -6.40 -1.29 -16.49
N THR A 26 -5.51 -0.57 -17.18
CA THR A 26 -4.51 -1.17 -18.07
C THR A 26 -3.33 -1.74 -17.32
N GLY A 27 -3.41 -1.77 -15.96
CA GLY A 27 -2.35 -2.16 -15.06
C GLY A 27 -2.27 -3.66 -14.77
N TRP A 28 -1.62 -3.98 -13.68
CA TRP A 28 -1.34 -5.34 -13.20
C TRP A 28 -2.59 -6.23 -13.08
N GLN A 29 -3.74 -5.70 -12.62
CA GLN A 29 -4.98 -6.47 -12.48
C GLN A 29 -5.51 -7.01 -13.81
N ALA A 30 -5.38 -6.27 -14.91
CA ALA A 30 -5.82 -6.75 -16.23
C ALA A 30 -5.10 -8.04 -16.65
N GLN A 31 -3.90 -8.26 -16.15
CA GLN A 31 -3.09 -9.46 -16.38
C GLN A 31 -3.34 -10.57 -15.33
N ASN A 32 -4.05 -10.25 -14.25
CA ASN A 32 -4.31 -11.13 -13.11
C ASN A 32 -5.80 -11.16 -12.74
N PRO A 33 -6.68 -11.73 -13.61
CA PRO A 33 -8.14 -11.66 -13.43
C PRO A 33 -8.67 -12.41 -12.20
N ASP A 34 -7.89 -13.32 -11.62
CA ASP A 34 -8.25 -14.07 -10.41
C ASP A 34 -8.03 -13.27 -9.10
N TRP A 35 -7.62 -12.01 -9.23
CA TRP A 35 -7.40 -11.11 -8.10
C TRP A 35 -8.48 -10.04 -8.03
N GLY A 36 -9.09 -9.88 -6.85
CA GLY A 36 -10.13 -8.89 -6.61
C GLY A 36 -9.66 -7.76 -5.71
N LEU A 37 -10.16 -6.57 -6.02
CA LEU A 37 -9.93 -5.38 -5.22
C LEU A 37 -10.56 -5.55 -3.83
N VAL A 38 -9.75 -5.42 -2.78
CA VAL A 38 -10.17 -5.56 -1.38
C VAL A 38 -10.05 -4.26 -0.58
N PHE A 39 -9.28 -3.32 -1.08
CA PHE A 39 -9.17 -1.96 -0.55
C PHE A 39 -8.81 -1.00 -1.69
N SER A 40 -9.44 0.16 -1.72
CA SER A 40 -9.09 1.24 -2.64
C SER A 40 -9.36 2.60 -2.01
N ASP A 41 -8.57 3.57 -2.42
CA ASP A 41 -8.87 4.99 -2.27
C ASP A 41 -8.28 5.75 -3.46
N ASP A 42 -9.14 6.45 -4.19
CA ASP A 42 -8.80 7.31 -5.33
C ASP A 42 -8.84 8.78 -4.93
N PHE A 43 -8.93 9.06 -3.64
CA PHE A 43 -8.91 10.38 -3.03
C PHE A 43 -9.85 11.43 -3.65
N ASP A 44 -10.97 10.98 -4.18
CA ASP A 44 -12.00 11.84 -4.84
C ASP A 44 -12.76 12.77 -3.87
N GLY A 45 -12.60 12.55 -2.56
CA GLY A 45 -13.27 13.35 -1.52
C GLY A 45 -12.58 14.71 -1.30
N ASN A 46 -13.28 15.59 -0.58
CA ASN A 46 -12.71 16.87 -0.13
C ASN A 46 -12.09 16.80 1.28
N VAL A 47 -12.25 15.68 1.96
CA VAL A 47 -11.70 15.38 3.29
C VAL A 47 -11.18 13.95 3.31
N LEU A 48 -10.13 13.71 4.10
CA LEU A 48 -9.58 12.38 4.27
C LEU A 48 -10.62 11.41 4.84
N ASP A 49 -10.82 10.26 4.21
CA ASP A 49 -11.73 9.23 4.70
C ASP A 49 -11.13 8.54 5.94
N THR A 50 -11.60 8.95 7.11
CA THR A 50 -11.13 8.41 8.39
C THR A 50 -11.60 6.99 8.69
N SER A 51 -12.50 6.43 7.87
CA SER A 51 -12.80 4.99 7.93
C SER A 51 -11.72 4.14 7.28
N LYS A 52 -10.91 4.72 6.39
CA LYS A 52 -9.78 4.09 5.70
C LYS A 52 -8.44 4.48 6.33
N TRP A 53 -8.25 5.76 6.68
CA TRP A 53 -6.97 6.33 7.04
C TRP A 53 -6.96 7.00 8.42
N ASN A 54 -5.86 6.84 9.10
CA ASN A 54 -5.49 7.67 10.25
C ASN A 54 -4.28 8.53 9.85
N LYS A 55 -4.14 9.73 10.44
CA LYS A 55 -2.93 10.53 10.32
C LYS A 55 -1.83 9.96 11.22
N ILE A 56 -0.61 9.90 10.71
CA ILE A 56 0.56 9.53 11.51
C ILE A 56 0.88 10.70 12.45
N ASP A 57 1.24 10.38 13.70
CA ASP A 57 1.60 11.35 14.72
C ASP A 57 3.02 11.09 15.22
N TYR A 58 3.67 12.13 15.71
CA TYR A 58 4.92 11.97 16.41
C TYR A 58 4.73 11.17 17.71
N VAL A 59 5.82 10.65 18.24
CA VAL A 59 5.84 10.10 19.60
C VAL A 59 6.83 10.90 20.44
N SER A 60 6.44 11.20 21.67
CA SER A 60 7.22 12.05 22.58
C SER A 60 8.47 11.38 23.18
N TRP A 61 8.75 10.13 22.81
CA TRP A 61 9.85 9.34 23.37
C TRP A 61 10.32 8.26 22.36
N GLY A 62 11.64 7.97 22.39
CA GLY A 62 12.21 6.80 21.72
C GLY A 62 11.99 6.74 20.20
N VAL A 63 12.34 7.79 19.47
CA VAL A 63 11.95 7.96 18.07
C VAL A 63 12.96 7.38 17.12
N SER A 64 12.46 6.64 16.15
CA SER A 64 13.13 6.41 14.88
C SER A 64 13.09 7.68 14.02
N ASP A 65 14.11 7.91 13.19
CA ASP A 65 14.28 9.12 12.38
C ASP A 65 13.04 9.45 11.54
N TRP A 66 12.44 8.45 10.91
CA TRP A 66 11.26 8.60 10.06
C TRP A 66 10.08 9.30 10.75
N ARG A 67 9.97 9.17 12.07
CA ARG A 67 8.82 9.67 12.84
C ARG A 67 9.08 11.01 13.56
N LYS A 68 10.30 11.47 13.54
CA LYS A 68 10.74 12.63 14.32
C LYS A 68 9.95 13.90 14.02
N TYR A 69 9.56 14.11 12.78
CA TYR A 69 8.83 15.28 12.32
C TYR A 69 7.38 14.99 11.95
N GLN A 70 6.88 13.78 12.15
CA GLN A 70 5.47 13.46 11.88
C GLN A 70 4.55 14.31 12.75
N SER A 71 3.47 14.79 12.13
CA SER A 71 2.47 15.63 12.78
C SER A 71 1.08 15.34 12.23
N ARG A 72 0.07 15.54 13.08
CA ARG A 72 -1.35 15.39 12.71
C ARG A 72 -2.00 16.67 12.20
N ASP A 73 -1.23 17.77 12.10
CA ASP A 73 -1.73 19.06 11.64
C ASP A 73 -2.38 18.94 10.26
N ASP A 74 -3.55 19.55 10.10
CA ASP A 74 -4.41 19.35 8.92
C ASP A 74 -3.73 19.83 7.63
N GLU A 75 -2.89 20.85 7.71
CA GLU A 75 -2.17 21.42 6.57
C GLU A 75 -1.07 20.52 6.00
N LEU A 76 -0.72 19.44 6.72
CA LEU A 76 0.30 18.48 6.29
C LEU A 76 -0.29 17.28 5.55
N VAL A 77 -1.62 17.12 5.57
CA VAL A 77 -2.37 16.11 4.81
C VAL A 77 -3.53 16.80 4.12
N THR A 78 -3.38 17.16 2.86
CA THR A 78 -4.36 17.95 2.10
C THR A 78 -5.00 17.16 0.98
N MET A 79 -6.34 17.13 0.97
CA MET A 79 -7.09 16.66 -0.20
C MET A 79 -7.09 17.80 -1.23
N ASN A 80 -6.59 17.55 -2.44
CA ASN A 80 -6.39 18.58 -3.46
C ASN A 80 -7.67 18.92 -4.24
N GLY A 81 -8.71 18.06 -4.15
CA GLY A 81 -9.96 18.24 -4.87
C GLY A 81 -9.92 17.87 -6.36
N ASP A 82 -8.84 17.22 -6.78
CA ASP A 82 -8.61 16.75 -8.15
C ASP A 82 -8.39 15.21 -8.20
N GLY A 83 -8.84 14.49 -7.16
CA GLY A 83 -8.61 13.05 -7.02
C GLY A 83 -7.22 12.72 -6.45
N THR A 84 -6.58 13.67 -5.75
CA THR A 84 -5.28 13.40 -5.13
C THR A 84 -5.21 13.89 -3.69
N VAL A 85 -4.32 13.28 -2.90
CA VAL A 85 -3.93 13.75 -1.57
C VAL A 85 -2.45 14.12 -1.56
N SER A 86 -2.10 15.24 -0.92
CA SER A 86 -0.71 15.65 -0.70
C SER A 86 -0.31 15.47 0.75
N LEU A 87 0.81 14.77 0.95
CA LEU A 87 1.47 14.56 2.23
C LEU A 87 2.69 15.49 2.25
N TRP A 88 2.66 16.50 3.11
CA TRP A 88 3.61 17.61 3.07
C TRP A 88 4.73 17.46 4.09
N GLY A 89 5.92 17.91 3.74
CA GLY A 89 6.99 18.33 4.63
C GLY A 89 7.14 19.83 4.58
N LYS A 90 7.00 20.52 5.72
CA LYS A 90 7.02 21.98 5.82
C LYS A 90 7.84 22.48 7.01
N TYR A 91 8.18 23.76 6.99
CA TYR A 91 8.72 24.50 8.12
C TYR A 91 7.73 25.58 8.54
N GLY A 92 7.44 25.70 9.83
CA GLY A 92 6.48 26.66 10.38
C GLY A 92 6.02 26.28 11.79
N ASP A 93 4.91 26.87 12.20
CA ASP A 93 4.28 26.66 13.50
C ASP A 93 3.48 25.36 13.49
N TYR A 94 4.16 24.25 13.72
CA TYR A 94 3.60 22.88 13.73
C TYR A 94 3.92 22.16 15.01
N THR A 95 3.00 21.28 15.42
CA THR A 95 3.24 20.35 16.52
C THR A 95 4.03 19.15 16.03
N SER A 96 5.24 18.94 16.54
CA SER A 96 6.08 17.78 16.22
C SER A 96 6.88 17.33 17.45
N GLN A 97 7.70 16.29 17.32
CA GLN A 97 8.60 15.95 18.43
C GLN A 97 9.62 17.05 18.74
N SER A 98 10.04 17.79 17.73
CA SER A 98 10.97 18.92 17.89
C SER A 98 10.34 20.06 18.67
N ASP A 99 9.03 20.26 18.51
CA ASP A 99 8.24 21.20 19.31
C ASP A 99 6.86 20.62 19.64
N PRO A 100 6.73 19.85 20.73
CA PRO A 100 5.46 19.26 21.15
C PRO A 100 4.41 20.27 21.58
N THR A 101 4.77 21.52 21.75
CA THR A 101 3.87 22.60 22.17
C THR A 101 3.33 23.43 21.02
N GLY A 102 3.98 23.36 19.85
CA GLY A 102 3.70 24.23 18.70
C GLY A 102 3.96 25.69 18.99
N ALA A 103 4.91 26.02 19.90
CA ALA A 103 5.19 27.38 20.31
C ALA A 103 6.25 28.05 19.44
N ASN A 104 6.98 27.30 18.65
CA ASN A 104 8.06 27.78 17.78
C ASN A 104 7.97 27.13 16.41
N ASP A 105 8.44 27.85 15.41
CA ASP A 105 8.61 27.28 14.07
C ASP A 105 9.53 26.05 14.10
N THR A 106 9.08 24.97 13.50
CA THR A 106 9.80 23.69 13.39
C THR A 106 9.53 23.00 12.05
N TYR A 107 10.33 21.99 11.72
CA TYR A 107 9.97 21.08 10.64
C TYR A 107 8.87 20.14 11.10
N ALA A 108 7.89 19.92 10.20
CA ALA A 108 6.87 18.89 10.39
C ALA A 108 6.52 18.23 9.06
N CYS A 109 6.05 16.99 9.13
CA CYS A 109 5.64 16.25 7.95
C CYS A 109 4.37 15.44 8.20
N GLY A 110 3.60 15.27 7.13
CA GLY A 110 2.33 14.53 7.14
C GLY A 110 2.48 13.12 6.61
N GLY A 111 1.67 12.24 7.17
CA GLY A 111 1.53 10.87 6.69
C GLY A 111 0.17 10.29 7.08
N ILE A 112 -0.22 9.26 6.36
CA ILE A 112 -1.45 8.50 6.59
C ILE A 112 -1.15 7.01 6.68
N PHE A 113 -1.95 6.28 7.45
CA PHE A 113 -1.76 4.85 7.62
C PHE A 113 -3.08 4.12 7.87
N THR A 114 -3.11 2.82 7.51
CA THR A 114 -4.32 1.99 7.66
C THR A 114 -4.35 1.16 8.95
N ASN A 115 -3.45 1.39 9.90
CA ASN A 115 -3.46 0.67 11.18
C ASN A 115 -4.81 0.85 11.89
N LYS A 116 -5.46 -0.26 12.27
CA LYS A 116 -6.80 -0.35 12.90
C LYS A 116 -7.99 -0.08 11.96
N THR A 117 -7.77 0.27 10.70
CA THR A 117 -8.82 0.45 9.71
C THR A 117 -8.80 -0.66 8.67
N PHE A 118 -7.62 -0.96 8.12
CA PHE A 118 -7.43 -2.03 7.15
C PHE A 118 -6.07 -2.70 7.33
N THR A 119 -6.08 -4.03 7.34
CA THR A 119 -4.87 -4.85 7.38
C THR A 119 -5.06 -6.08 6.50
N PHE A 120 -3.99 -6.59 5.94
CA PHE A 120 -4.04 -7.78 5.08
C PHE A 120 -2.77 -8.59 5.21
N GLN A 121 -2.85 -9.83 4.78
CA GLN A 121 -1.71 -10.73 4.61
C GLN A 121 -1.83 -11.38 3.26
N TYR A 122 -0.78 -11.22 2.43
CA TYR A 122 -0.75 -11.58 1.02
C TYR A 122 -1.70 -10.73 0.16
N GLY A 123 -1.28 -10.48 -1.04
CA GLY A 123 -2.00 -9.62 -1.96
C GLY A 123 -1.05 -8.89 -2.91
N TYR A 124 -1.62 -8.03 -3.75
CA TYR A 124 -0.88 -7.05 -4.54
C TYR A 124 -1.29 -5.66 -4.10
N VAL A 125 -0.31 -4.84 -3.79
CA VAL A 125 -0.48 -3.42 -3.49
C VAL A 125 0.04 -2.63 -4.66
N GLU A 126 -0.71 -1.61 -5.08
CA GLU A 126 -0.27 -0.61 -6.05
C GLU A 126 -0.63 0.79 -5.54
N VAL A 127 0.34 1.67 -5.56
CA VAL A 127 0.18 3.08 -5.23
C VAL A 127 0.71 3.91 -6.39
N ARG A 128 -0.11 4.85 -6.89
CA ARG A 128 0.31 5.83 -7.88
C ARG A 128 0.61 7.14 -7.21
N ALA A 129 1.86 7.58 -7.28
CA ALA A 129 2.32 8.76 -6.60
C ALA A 129 3.42 9.49 -7.38
N LYS A 130 3.58 10.78 -7.05
CA LYS A 130 4.75 11.61 -7.40
C LYS A 130 5.24 12.32 -6.15
N PHE A 131 6.46 12.83 -6.16
CA PHE A 131 7.01 13.56 -5.02
C PHE A 131 8.00 14.63 -5.41
N ASP A 132 8.13 15.62 -4.55
CA ASP A 132 9.14 16.65 -4.65
C ASP A 132 10.48 16.16 -4.07
N CYS A 133 11.58 16.66 -4.61
CA CYS A 133 12.94 16.37 -4.16
C CYS A 133 13.55 17.60 -3.48
N ALA A 134 14.16 17.41 -2.31
CA ALA A 134 14.95 18.40 -1.62
C ALA A 134 15.98 17.74 -0.70
N PRO A 135 17.01 18.44 -0.21
CA PRO A 135 17.90 17.88 0.79
C PRO A 135 17.12 17.54 2.07
N GLY A 136 17.23 16.30 2.53
CA GLY A 136 16.51 15.79 3.69
C GLY A 136 15.07 15.32 3.40
N ALA A 137 14.55 15.45 2.18
CA ALA A 137 13.26 14.89 1.80
C ALA A 137 13.36 13.37 1.63
N TRP A 138 12.38 12.66 2.23
CA TRP A 138 12.35 11.20 2.27
C TRP A 138 10.89 10.70 2.17
N PRO A 139 10.26 10.78 0.98
CA PRO A 139 8.95 10.17 0.76
C PRO A 139 9.03 8.65 0.84
N ALA A 140 8.00 8.03 1.47
CA ALA A 140 7.93 6.59 1.65
C ALA A 140 6.52 6.03 1.44
N ILE A 141 6.44 4.86 0.80
CA ILE A 141 5.28 3.99 0.66
C ILE A 141 5.70 2.62 1.18
N TRP A 142 5.16 2.20 2.31
CA TRP A 142 5.68 1.05 3.03
C TRP A 142 4.63 0.33 3.85
N MET A 143 5.00 -0.81 4.42
CA MET A 143 4.08 -1.64 5.21
C MET A 143 4.77 -2.18 6.46
N MET A 144 4.02 -2.15 7.57
CA MET A 144 4.44 -2.69 8.85
C MET A 144 3.47 -3.75 9.35
N PRO A 145 3.96 -4.77 10.08
CA PRO A 145 3.09 -5.73 10.76
C PRO A 145 2.32 -5.07 11.89
N THR A 146 1.13 -5.59 12.18
CA THR A 146 0.26 -5.05 13.24
C THR A 146 0.83 -5.25 14.64
N ASN A 147 1.69 -6.23 14.85
CA ASN A 147 2.24 -6.60 16.15
C ASN A 147 3.66 -7.13 16.05
N GLY A 148 4.38 -7.05 17.17
CA GLY A 148 5.68 -7.66 17.37
C GLY A 148 6.86 -6.69 17.24
N PRO A 149 8.06 -7.14 17.64
CA PRO A 149 9.25 -6.29 17.64
C PRO A 149 9.87 -6.20 16.23
N TRP A 150 10.34 -5.01 15.90
CA TRP A 150 11.10 -4.75 14.69
C TRP A 150 12.59 -5.14 14.86
N PRO A 151 13.24 -5.74 13.81
CA PRO A 151 12.71 -6.15 12.52
C PRO A 151 12.24 -7.61 12.47
N GLN A 152 12.07 -8.28 13.62
CA GLN A 152 11.73 -9.72 13.71
C GLN A 152 10.40 -10.05 13.02
N THR A 153 9.47 -9.12 13.02
CA THR A 153 8.15 -9.31 12.38
C THR A 153 8.08 -8.78 10.96
N GLY A 154 9.18 -8.19 10.46
CA GLY A 154 9.34 -7.73 9.10
C GLY A 154 8.93 -6.28 8.87
N GLU A 155 9.34 -5.74 7.72
CA GLU A 155 8.96 -4.46 7.13
C GLU A 155 9.09 -4.59 5.61
N ILE A 156 8.19 -4.00 4.86
CA ILE A 156 8.17 -4.04 3.39
C ILE A 156 8.09 -2.60 2.89
N ASP A 157 9.19 -2.11 2.31
CA ASP A 157 9.29 -0.77 1.76
C ASP A 157 9.06 -0.85 0.26
N ILE A 158 7.85 -0.45 -0.17
CA ILE A 158 7.43 -0.51 -1.58
C ILE A 158 8.13 0.57 -2.38
N MET A 159 8.31 1.75 -1.82
CA MET A 159 9.05 2.86 -2.39
C MET A 159 9.64 3.73 -1.27
N GLU A 160 10.91 4.01 -1.34
CA GLU A 160 11.56 5.09 -0.62
C GLU A 160 12.44 5.87 -1.57
N HIS A 161 12.49 7.19 -1.40
CA HIS A 161 13.37 8.05 -2.17
C HIS A 161 14.09 9.05 -1.26
N LEU A 162 15.35 9.34 -1.56
CA LEU A 162 16.18 10.21 -0.74
C LEU A 162 16.72 11.39 -1.54
N ASN A 163 16.46 12.59 -1.05
CA ASN A 163 17.07 13.82 -1.60
C ASN A 163 16.78 13.98 -3.10
N TYR A 164 17.84 13.98 -3.92
CA TYR A 164 17.82 14.10 -5.38
C TYR A 164 18.30 12.83 -6.09
N GLN A 165 18.31 11.68 -5.41
CA GLN A 165 18.81 10.44 -6.02
C GLN A 165 18.02 10.09 -7.28
N GLY A 166 18.68 9.42 -8.23
CA GLY A 166 18.01 8.89 -9.42
C GLY A 166 17.45 7.47 -9.23
N ILE A 167 17.44 6.97 -8.00
CA ILE A 167 17.06 5.58 -7.66
C ILE A 167 15.87 5.55 -6.72
N VAL A 168 15.08 4.48 -6.81
CA VAL A 168 14.02 4.12 -5.87
C VAL A 168 14.54 2.95 -5.03
N HIS A 169 14.47 3.09 -3.72
CA HIS A 169 14.75 2.01 -2.78
C HIS A 169 13.49 1.20 -2.57
N GLN A 170 13.56 -0.09 -2.81
CA GLN A 170 12.53 -1.09 -2.49
C GLN A 170 13.20 -2.13 -1.62
N THR A 171 12.72 -2.31 -0.38
CA THR A 171 13.50 -3.01 0.64
C THR A 171 12.61 -3.93 1.48
N LEU A 172 13.20 -5.02 1.97
CA LEU A 172 12.67 -5.85 3.05
C LEU A 172 13.60 -5.77 4.25
N HIS A 173 13.06 -5.47 5.43
CA HIS A 173 13.81 -5.57 6.69
C HIS A 173 13.31 -6.75 7.51
N TYR A 174 14.26 -7.57 8.01
CA TYR A 174 13.96 -8.78 8.76
C TYR A 174 15.19 -9.28 9.53
N ASN A 175 15.07 -10.38 10.25
CA ASN A 175 16.22 -11.07 10.83
C ASN A 175 16.67 -12.22 9.94
N ASN A 176 17.99 -12.33 9.72
CA ASN A 176 18.57 -13.48 9.03
C ASN A 176 18.48 -14.76 9.87
N ALA A 177 18.92 -15.89 9.30
CA ALA A 177 18.88 -17.19 9.99
C ALA A 177 19.62 -17.23 11.34
N SER A 178 20.61 -16.36 11.54
CA SER A 178 21.34 -16.21 12.80
C SER A 178 20.65 -15.27 13.81
N GLY A 179 19.50 -14.71 13.47
CA GLY A 179 18.76 -13.77 14.31
C GLY A 179 19.25 -12.33 14.25
N ASN A 180 20.20 -12.00 13.37
CA ASN A 180 20.70 -10.64 13.22
C ASN A 180 19.83 -9.85 12.25
N LYS A 181 19.62 -8.55 12.55
CA LYS A 181 19.00 -7.60 11.63
C LYS A 181 19.69 -7.63 10.27
N THR A 182 18.89 -7.69 9.21
CA THR A 182 19.36 -7.65 7.83
C THR A 182 18.32 -6.94 6.95
N SER A 183 18.73 -6.61 5.73
CA SER A 183 17.82 -6.10 4.69
C SER A 183 18.17 -6.69 3.33
N ALA A 184 17.18 -6.70 2.44
CA ALA A 184 17.36 -7.08 1.05
C ALA A 184 16.59 -6.09 0.16
N GLY A 185 17.28 -5.44 -0.76
CA GLY A 185 16.69 -4.36 -1.55
C GLY A 185 17.13 -4.35 -3.01
N THR A 186 16.55 -3.44 -3.79
CA THR A 186 16.89 -3.19 -5.20
C THR A 186 18.28 -2.58 -5.37
N VAL A 187 18.77 -1.85 -4.36
CA VAL A 187 20.12 -1.30 -4.38
C VAL A 187 21.11 -2.34 -3.86
N ASN A 188 21.99 -2.80 -4.73
CA ASN A 188 23.02 -3.76 -4.35
C ASN A 188 24.27 -3.07 -3.73
N ALA A 189 25.23 -3.87 -3.24
CA ALA A 189 26.47 -3.38 -2.63
C ALA A 189 27.32 -2.47 -3.55
N SER A 190 27.12 -2.52 -4.86
CA SER A 190 27.75 -1.64 -5.86
C SER A 190 26.93 -0.37 -6.14
N GLY A 191 25.81 -0.17 -5.44
CA GLY A 191 24.92 0.97 -5.65
C GLY A 191 24.02 0.87 -6.89
N GLY A 192 24.03 -0.27 -7.58
CA GLY A 192 23.14 -0.49 -8.72
C GLY A 192 21.69 -0.75 -8.27
N SER A 193 20.73 -0.22 -9.01
CA SER A 193 19.30 -0.45 -8.80
C SER A 193 18.62 -0.81 -10.11
N THR A 194 17.57 -1.64 -10.03
CA THR A 194 16.67 -1.90 -11.15
C THR A 194 15.44 -0.99 -11.12
N ALA A 195 15.21 -0.28 -10.01
CA ALA A 195 14.16 0.72 -9.84
C ALA A 195 14.81 2.12 -9.85
N TYR A 196 14.69 2.86 -10.95
CA TYR A 196 15.32 4.17 -11.11
C TYR A 196 14.54 5.07 -12.06
N PHE A 197 14.76 6.37 -11.93
CA PHE A 197 14.22 7.39 -12.82
C PHE A 197 15.17 7.65 -14.00
N THR A 198 14.62 7.89 -15.17
CA THR A 198 15.37 8.10 -16.40
C THR A 198 15.79 9.57 -16.60
N SER A 199 15.05 10.51 -16.01
CA SER A 199 15.34 11.95 -16.08
C SER A 199 14.84 12.70 -14.84
N VAL A 200 15.05 14.02 -14.80
CA VAL A 200 14.51 14.91 -13.76
C VAL A 200 13.00 15.06 -13.91
N GLU A 201 12.52 15.20 -15.14
CA GLU A 201 11.09 15.28 -15.47
C GLU A 201 10.37 13.97 -15.13
N ASP A 202 10.99 12.85 -15.42
CA ASP A 202 10.52 11.51 -15.05
C ASP A 202 10.34 11.42 -13.52
N LYS A 203 11.33 11.83 -12.76
CA LYS A 203 11.30 11.86 -11.29
C LYS A 203 10.12 12.67 -10.71
N ALA A 204 9.71 13.73 -11.39
CA ALA A 204 8.59 14.58 -10.98
C ALA A 204 7.23 14.11 -11.50
N ALA A 205 7.18 13.06 -12.33
CA ALA A 205 5.95 12.51 -12.87
C ALA A 205 5.29 11.52 -11.89
N PHE A 206 4.03 11.21 -12.15
CA PHE A 206 3.37 10.11 -11.45
C PHE A 206 3.89 8.76 -11.96
N HIS A 207 4.29 7.92 -11.02
CA HIS A 207 4.67 6.52 -11.24
C HIS A 207 3.82 5.59 -10.41
N THR A 208 3.73 4.32 -10.81
CA THR A 208 3.14 3.27 -9.99
C THR A 208 4.23 2.49 -9.28
N TYR A 209 4.03 2.28 -7.98
CA TYR A 209 4.90 1.49 -7.13
C TYR A 209 4.10 0.35 -6.53
N GLY A 210 4.58 -0.88 -6.68
CA GLY A 210 3.81 -2.05 -6.25
C GLY A 210 4.63 -3.14 -5.60
N VAL A 211 3.93 -4.01 -4.87
CA VAL A 211 4.47 -5.27 -4.37
C VAL A 211 3.41 -6.37 -4.44
N GLU A 212 3.74 -7.47 -5.09
CA GLU A 212 3.02 -8.73 -4.99
C GLU A 212 3.62 -9.55 -3.86
N TRP A 213 2.81 -9.83 -2.86
CA TRP A 213 3.20 -10.60 -1.69
C TRP A 213 2.42 -11.90 -1.62
N THR A 214 3.12 -13.00 -1.79
CA THR A 214 2.58 -14.36 -1.69
C THR A 214 3.27 -15.14 -0.55
N PRO A 215 2.78 -16.31 -0.13
CA PRO A 215 3.49 -17.14 0.82
C PRO A 215 4.90 -17.56 0.39
N ASN A 216 5.17 -17.53 -0.93
CA ASN A 216 6.40 -18.05 -1.52
C ASN A 216 7.38 -16.97 -1.96
N ALA A 217 6.90 -15.75 -2.20
CA ALA A 217 7.74 -14.67 -2.72
C ALA A 217 7.11 -13.29 -2.49
N LEU A 218 7.98 -12.27 -2.51
CA LEU A 218 7.61 -10.87 -2.70
C LEU A 218 8.25 -10.38 -3.99
N THR A 219 7.45 -9.84 -4.91
CA THR A 219 7.93 -9.23 -6.15
C THR A 219 7.55 -7.76 -6.16
N PHE A 220 8.55 -6.89 -6.30
CA PHE A 220 8.36 -5.46 -6.36
C PHE A 220 8.24 -5.00 -7.80
N TYR A 221 7.50 -3.91 -8.00
CA TYR A 221 7.22 -3.34 -9.31
C TYR A 221 7.41 -1.82 -9.29
N MET A 222 7.78 -1.27 -10.46
CA MET A 222 7.72 0.15 -10.78
C MET A 222 7.18 0.27 -12.20
N ASP A 223 6.10 1.03 -12.38
CA ASP A 223 5.39 1.22 -13.66
C ASP A 223 4.98 -0.10 -14.36
N GLY A 224 4.60 -1.09 -13.53
CA GLY A 224 4.19 -2.42 -13.98
C GLY A 224 5.35 -3.39 -14.28
N ASP A 225 6.58 -2.90 -14.31
CA ASP A 225 7.76 -3.74 -14.51
C ASP A 225 8.31 -4.29 -13.19
N ALA A 226 8.58 -5.60 -13.15
CA ALA A 226 9.19 -6.23 -11.98
C ALA A 226 10.64 -5.77 -11.81
N THR A 227 10.94 -5.23 -10.63
CA THR A 227 12.27 -4.69 -10.29
C THR A 227 13.10 -5.63 -9.44
N MET A 228 12.44 -6.38 -8.53
CA MET A 228 13.09 -7.32 -7.63
C MET A 228 12.10 -8.42 -7.23
N THR A 229 12.57 -9.67 -7.18
CA THR A 229 11.84 -10.78 -6.54
C THR A 229 12.68 -11.39 -5.43
N ARG A 230 12.07 -11.54 -4.25
CA ARG A 230 12.66 -12.23 -3.09
C ARG A 230 11.82 -13.44 -2.74
N TYR A 231 12.39 -14.62 -2.92
CA TYR A 231 11.74 -15.87 -2.54
C TYR A 231 11.85 -16.12 -1.04
N THR A 232 10.88 -16.84 -0.51
CA THR A 232 10.88 -17.29 0.88
C THR A 232 12.18 -18.01 1.21
N GLU A 233 12.87 -17.56 2.26
CA GLU A 233 14.10 -18.15 2.76
C GLU A 233 13.79 -19.41 3.59
N ALA A 234 13.65 -20.56 2.94
CA ALA A 234 13.22 -21.83 3.58
C ALA A 234 14.12 -22.25 4.77
N ASN A 235 15.39 -21.87 4.76
CA ASN A 235 16.36 -22.16 5.83
C ASN A 235 16.48 -21.04 6.87
N ASN A 236 15.65 -20.00 6.78
CA ASN A 236 15.62 -18.91 7.74
C ASN A 236 14.40 -19.05 8.67
N PRO A 237 14.54 -19.54 9.89
CA PRO A 237 13.43 -19.66 10.84
C PRO A 237 12.86 -18.30 11.27
N ASN A 238 13.63 -17.22 11.02
CA ASN A 238 13.26 -15.85 11.35
C ASN A 238 12.62 -15.11 10.16
N TRP A 239 12.41 -15.77 9.00
CA TRP A 239 11.71 -15.18 7.85
C TRP A 239 10.27 -14.82 8.23
N PRO A 240 9.88 -13.53 8.23
CA PRO A 240 8.59 -13.13 8.80
C PRO A 240 7.44 -13.13 7.79
N PHE A 241 7.75 -13.04 6.48
CA PHE A 241 6.76 -12.71 5.46
C PHE A 241 5.85 -13.88 5.04
N ASN A 242 6.08 -15.08 5.57
CA ASN A 242 5.17 -16.23 5.37
C ASN A 242 4.65 -16.84 6.69
N LYS A 243 4.82 -16.13 7.81
CA LYS A 243 4.28 -16.56 9.11
C LYS A 243 2.79 -16.35 9.14
N GLU A 244 2.05 -17.36 9.62
CA GLU A 244 0.61 -17.24 9.83
C GLU A 244 0.27 -16.11 10.83
N ASN A 245 -0.86 -15.44 10.59
CA ASN A 245 -1.37 -14.38 11.45
C ASN A 245 -0.41 -13.21 11.67
N ASN A 246 0.32 -12.86 10.61
CA ASN A 246 1.18 -11.68 10.57
C ASN A 246 0.67 -10.65 9.53
N PRO A 247 -0.53 -10.05 9.71
CA PRO A 247 -1.06 -9.07 8.79
C PRO A 247 -0.31 -7.75 8.91
N TYR A 248 -0.23 -7.03 7.79
CA TYR A 248 0.42 -5.73 7.66
C TYR A 248 -0.60 -4.63 7.38
N TYR A 249 -0.24 -3.41 7.73
CA TYR A 249 -0.94 -2.19 7.36
C TYR A 249 -0.05 -1.30 6.51
N LEU A 250 -0.66 -0.44 5.70
CA LEU A 250 0.01 0.52 4.83
C LEU A 250 0.36 1.81 5.58
N LEU A 251 1.49 2.40 5.21
CA LEU A 251 1.92 3.74 5.61
C LEU A 251 2.36 4.49 4.34
N LEU A 252 1.94 5.72 4.23
CA LEU A 252 2.35 6.66 3.20
C LEU A 252 2.72 7.97 3.89
N ASP A 253 3.92 8.45 3.71
CA ASP A 253 4.36 9.67 4.36
C ASP A 253 5.47 10.40 3.62
N MET A 254 5.50 11.72 3.78
CA MET A 254 6.68 12.52 3.51
C MET A 254 7.47 12.58 4.81
N GLN A 255 8.62 11.94 4.85
CA GLN A 255 9.55 12.00 5.97
C GLN A 255 10.59 13.10 5.73
N LEU A 256 11.19 13.63 6.79
CA LEU A 256 12.19 14.68 6.72
C LEU A 256 13.37 14.37 7.64
N GLY A 257 14.58 14.53 7.11
CA GLY A 257 15.83 14.42 7.90
C GLY A 257 16.05 13.06 8.55
N GLY A 258 17.24 12.84 9.03
CA GLY A 258 17.62 11.60 9.72
C GLY A 258 19.01 11.12 9.32
N ASP A 259 19.51 10.08 10.01
CA ASP A 259 20.87 9.57 9.79
C ASP A 259 21.08 9.05 8.37
N TRP A 260 20.03 8.50 7.75
CA TRP A 260 20.13 7.91 6.41
C TRP A 260 19.99 8.95 5.29
N VAL A 261 19.02 9.87 5.40
CA VAL A 261 18.75 10.88 4.37
C VAL A 261 19.64 12.13 4.53
N GLY A 262 20.12 12.39 5.75
CA GLY A 262 20.91 13.55 6.12
C GLY A 262 20.07 14.69 6.69
N GLU A 263 20.69 15.86 6.82
CA GLU A 263 20.04 17.06 7.36
C GLU A 263 19.01 17.64 6.38
N ILE A 264 18.01 18.30 6.94
CA ILE A 264 17.01 19.02 6.14
C ILE A 264 17.65 20.32 5.65
N GLY A 265 17.68 20.50 4.34
CA GLY A 265 18.13 21.74 3.71
C GLY A 265 17.00 22.70 3.39
N ASP A 266 17.18 23.48 2.32
CA ASP A 266 16.11 24.37 1.83
C ASP A 266 15.00 23.56 1.16
N ILE A 267 13.84 23.57 1.76
CA ILE A 267 12.61 22.93 1.25
C ILE A 267 11.62 23.99 0.69
N GLY A 268 12.01 25.24 0.59
CA GLY A 268 11.16 26.33 0.10
C GLY A 268 9.84 26.46 0.87
N ASN A 269 8.72 26.43 0.16
CA ASN A 269 7.38 26.47 0.75
C ASN A 269 6.87 25.08 1.22
N GLY A 270 7.75 24.09 1.20
CA GLY A 270 7.46 22.70 1.52
C GLY A 270 7.73 21.77 0.35
N VAL A 271 7.82 20.49 0.66
CA VAL A 271 7.92 19.38 -0.28
C VAL A 271 6.75 18.42 -0.04
N ALA A 272 6.22 17.80 -1.08
CA ALA A 272 5.09 16.91 -0.96
C ALA A 272 5.33 15.57 -1.67
N MET A 273 4.76 14.50 -1.10
CA MET A 273 4.37 13.32 -1.84
C MET A 273 2.87 13.45 -2.17
N THR A 274 2.54 13.48 -3.46
CA THR A 274 1.15 13.53 -3.95
C THR A 274 0.75 12.16 -4.44
N VAL A 275 -0.30 11.60 -3.83
CA VAL A 275 -0.83 10.27 -4.13
C VAL A 275 -2.12 10.39 -4.90
N ASP A 276 -2.23 9.68 -6.01
CA ASP A 276 -3.39 9.61 -6.89
C ASP A 276 -4.34 8.49 -6.45
N TYR A 277 -3.80 7.29 -6.26
CA TYR A 277 -4.57 6.18 -5.72
C TYR A 277 -3.75 5.19 -4.91
N VAL A 278 -4.48 4.43 -4.10
CA VAL A 278 -3.99 3.24 -3.39
C VAL A 278 -4.95 2.10 -3.64
N HIS A 279 -4.47 1.01 -4.22
CA HIS A 279 -5.25 -0.19 -4.50
C HIS A 279 -4.59 -1.42 -3.89
N VAL A 280 -5.39 -2.26 -3.23
CA VAL A 280 -4.94 -3.55 -2.71
C VAL A 280 -5.84 -4.64 -3.27
N TYR A 281 -5.21 -5.65 -3.86
CA TYR A 281 -5.88 -6.81 -4.43
C TYR A 281 -5.53 -8.06 -3.65
N SER A 282 -6.49 -8.97 -3.54
CA SER A 282 -6.28 -10.29 -2.95
C SER A 282 -6.75 -11.36 -3.93
N TYR A 283 -6.12 -12.53 -3.86
CA TYR A 283 -6.53 -13.68 -4.64
C TYR A 283 -7.97 -14.08 -4.28
N ILE A 284 -8.83 -14.20 -5.27
CA ILE A 284 -10.20 -14.68 -5.11
C ILE A 284 -10.21 -16.18 -5.43
N PRO A 285 -10.31 -17.08 -4.43
CA PRO A 285 -10.44 -18.49 -4.71
C PRO A 285 -11.68 -18.75 -5.55
N GLU A 286 -11.57 -19.56 -6.60
CA GLU A 286 -12.74 -20.06 -7.33
C GLU A 286 -13.82 -20.53 -6.34
N PRO A 287 -15.07 -20.10 -6.47
CA PRO A 287 -16.12 -20.59 -5.58
C PRO A 287 -16.20 -22.12 -5.72
N ALA A 288 -16.08 -22.83 -4.60
CA ALA A 288 -16.15 -24.30 -4.51
C ALA A 288 -17.49 -24.90 -5.04
N THR A 289 -18.36 -24.09 -5.60
CA THR A 289 -19.65 -24.40 -6.20
C THR A 289 -19.55 -25.25 -7.47
N ALA A 290 -18.46 -25.21 -8.23
CA ALA A 290 -18.31 -26.03 -9.43
C ALA A 290 -18.20 -27.54 -9.11
N THR A 291 -17.57 -27.90 -8.00
CA THR A 291 -17.40 -29.30 -7.58
C THR A 291 -18.65 -29.87 -6.93
N LEU A 292 -19.47 -29.08 -6.26
CA LEU A 292 -20.72 -29.52 -5.65
C LEU A 292 -21.83 -29.72 -6.67
N SER A 293 -21.87 -28.94 -7.76
CA SER A 293 -22.89 -29.10 -8.81
C SER A 293 -22.66 -30.37 -9.66
N LEU A 294 -21.42 -30.74 -9.95
CA LEU A 294 -21.12 -32.00 -10.64
C LEU A 294 -21.41 -33.23 -9.75
N GLY A 295 -21.08 -33.17 -8.46
CA GLY A 295 -21.38 -34.26 -7.50
C GLY A 295 -22.87 -34.47 -7.31
N ALA A 296 -23.67 -33.41 -7.23
CA ALA A 296 -25.12 -33.47 -7.10
C ALA A 296 -25.79 -34.02 -8.38
N LEU A 297 -25.28 -33.65 -9.56
CA LEU A 297 -25.81 -34.14 -10.84
C LEU A 297 -25.51 -35.63 -11.03
N VAL A 298 -24.33 -36.11 -10.64
CA VAL A 298 -23.96 -37.53 -10.68
C VAL A 298 -24.81 -38.35 -9.74
N LEU A 299 -25.12 -37.84 -8.54
CA LEU A 299 -26.00 -38.52 -7.58
C LEU A 299 -27.47 -38.59 -8.04
N LEU A 300 -27.96 -37.54 -8.72
CA LEU A 300 -29.30 -37.51 -9.29
C LEU A 300 -29.46 -38.49 -10.48
N VAL A 301 -28.46 -38.59 -11.33
CA VAL A 301 -28.46 -39.55 -12.45
C VAL A 301 -28.33 -40.99 -11.97
N ALA A 302 -27.54 -41.25 -10.93
CA ALA A 302 -27.41 -42.59 -10.33
C ALA A 302 -28.71 -43.06 -9.64
N ARG A 303 -29.48 -42.12 -9.05
CA ARG A 303 -30.79 -42.45 -8.43
C ARG A 303 -31.89 -42.78 -9.46
N ARG A 304 -31.86 -42.17 -10.66
CA ARG A 304 -32.83 -42.44 -11.75
C ARG A 304 -32.63 -43.80 -12.45
N ARG A 305 -31.49 -44.45 -12.27
CA ARG A 305 -31.22 -45.78 -12.84
C ARG A 305 -31.58 -46.96 -11.93
N ARG A 306 -32.19 -46.69 -10.76
CA ARG A 306 -32.63 -47.76 -9.80
C ARG A 306 -34.15 -47.85 -9.58
N HIS A 307 -34.92 -47.27 -10.54
CA HIS A 307 -36.39 -47.48 -10.59
C HIS A 307 -36.79 -47.99 -11.96
#